data_81347bd464df78cb3240d1eebd59db06
#
_entry.id   81347bd464df78cb3240d1eebd59db06
#
_cell.length_a   1.000
_cell.length_b   1.000
_cell.length_c   1.000
_cell.angle_alpha   90.00
_cell.angle_beta   90.00
_cell.angle_gamma   90.00
#
_symmetry.space_group_name_H-M   'P 1'
#
loop_
_entity.id
_entity.type
_entity.pdbx_description
1 polymer ?
#
loop_
_entity_poly.entity_id
_entity_poly.type
_entity_poly.pdbx_seq_one_letter_code
_entity_poly.pdbx_strand_id
1 'polypeptide(L)'
;MVFPGVIATANARLARLRALVPVSNAIVGIDLADAKQMVVVADHDSKVLARKTFRCRAWDLGAALDWAAERAAAKGWAGVTVACEPTGHRWRVLGQLAAERSMPFVCVQPMLTSWARRSEDLTSDKTDEKDAVLIARLTAQLRCYVPEPVDETWGRLRHLGARREQLVIEMVSEVQQMRALLECVWPAALDSARQPFRSRTWAAAMTVICQRDGGDLARTRRLGAARFEQAVRREITRRGGCKPSLRILRQLFTALTDPTGVTAHRPGALERVAFLLQDWQAAADKLADTETRMTDVLDELKLTELATSIPGLSAVGAATILAETGDPNRFATARALVKHAGLAPREKLSGTFVGRTKLTGQGRPALRLAAWRAVWGAQRSNDVYAARYQHLTKRETNKLTATQAQTVIAAAILRQLHAVITTGQPWDPHIATHGAHGRRQLALAA
;
A
#
# COMPACT_ATOMS: atom_id res chain seq x y z
N MET A 1 0.92 -35.82 3.17
CA MET A 1 -0.10 -35.88 2.10
C MET A 1 -0.11 -34.56 1.34
N VAL A 2 0.32 -34.55 0.08
CA VAL A 2 0.23 -33.37 -0.79
C VAL A 2 -1.18 -33.36 -1.37
N PHE A 3 -1.96 -32.33 -1.09
CA PHE A 3 -3.33 -32.20 -1.61
C PHE A 3 -3.30 -32.16 -3.16
N PRO A 4 -4.09 -32.99 -3.85
CA PRO A 4 -4.08 -33.08 -5.32
C PRO A 4 -4.27 -31.72 -6.04
N GLY A 5 -5.08 -30.83 -5.47
CA GLY A 5 -5.31 -29.49 -6.01
C GLY A 5 -4.09 -28.54 -5.98
N VAL A 6 -3.14 -28.74 -5.06
CA VAL A 6 -1.92 -27.90 -4.99
C VAL A 6 -0.98 -28.24 -6.12
N ILE A 7 -0.84 -29.52 -6.48
CA ILE A 7 0.01 -29.98 -7.59
C ILE A 7 -0.57 -29.50 -8.92
N ALA A 8 -1.87 -29.65 -9.15
CA ALA A 8 -2.54 -29.21 -10.36
C ALA A 8 -2.35 -27.70 -10.61
N THR A 9 -2.50 -26.88 -9.55
CA THR A 9 -2.28 -25.44 -9.62
C THR A 9 -0.82 -25.08 -9.90
N ALA A 10 0.13 -25.82 -9.31
CA ALA A 10 1.56 -25.62 -9.56
C ALA A 10 1.93 -25.96 -11.01
N ASN A 11 1.42 -27.08 -11.54
CA ASN A 11 1.67 -27.51 -12.92
C ASN A 11 1.06 -26.53 -13.94
N ALA A 12 -0.16 -26.04 -13.70
CA ALA A 12 -0.79 -25.03 -14.56
C ALA A 12 0.00 -23.72 -14.57
N ARG A 13 0.57 -23.31 -13.43
CA ARG A 13 1.47 -22.15 -13.35
C ARG A 13 2.75 -22.39 -14.17
N LEU A 14 3.38 -23.53 -14.02
CA LEU A 14 4.61 -23.86 -14.75
C LEU A 14 4.37 -23.92 -16.27
N ALA A 15 3.25 -24.50 -16.72
CA ALA A 15 2.87 -24.52 -18.12
C ALA A 15 2.71 -23.11 -18.71
N ARG A 16 2.03 -22.20 -17.98
CA ARG A 16 1.90 -20.79 -18.40
C ARG A 16 3.25 -20.08 -18.48
N LEU A 17 4.14 -20.31 -17.50
CA LEU A 17 5.47 -19.71 -17.53
C LEU A 17 6.31 -20.29 -18.67
N ARG A 18 6.21 -21.60 -18.94
CA ARG A 18 6.94 -22.23 -20.05
C ARG A 18 6.49 -21.70 -21.41
N ALA A 19 5.23 -21.32 -21.57
CA ALA A 19 4.75 -20.67 -22.79
C ALA A 19 5.41 -19.29 -23.06
N LEU A 20 5.80 -18.57 -21.99
CA LEU A 20 6.49 -17.28 -22.09
C LEU A 20 8.03 -17.40 -22.05
N VAL A 21 8.54 -18.53 -21.57
CA VAL A 21 9.96 -18.86 -21.52
C VAL A 21 10.19 -20.16 -22.29
N PRO A 22 9.87 -20.19 -23.60
CA PRO A 22 10.04 -21.41 -24.41
C PRO A 22 11.54 -21.75 -24.53
N VAL A 23 11.84 -23.02 -24.57
CA VAL A 23 13.25 -23.49 -24.70
C VAL A 23 13.92 -23.10 -26.02
N SER A 24 13.12 -22.69 -27.01
CA SER A 24 13.60 -22.15 -28.29
C SER A 24 14.07 -20.68 -28.20
N ASN A 25 13.73 -19.95 -27.11
CA ASN A 25 14.18 -18.60 -26.91
C ASN A 25 15.43 -18.54 -26.05
N ALA A 26 16.36 -17.64 -26.39
CA ALA A 26 17.38 -17.22 -25.43
C ALA A 26 16.76 -16.34 -24.34
N ILE A 27 17.40 -16.25 -23.19
CA ILE A 27 16.93 -15.45 -22.06
C ILE A 27 17.76 -14.18 -21.95
N VAL A 28 17.09 -13.04 -21.92
CA VAL A 28 17.71 -11.72 -21.72
C VAL A 28 17.48 -11.29 -20.29
N GLY A 29 18.51 -11.40 -19.46
CA GLY A 29 18.50 -10.89 -18.08
C GLY A 29 19.00 -9.45 -18.04
N ILE A 30 18.21 -8.55 -17.44
CA ILE A 30 18.55 -7.12 -17.35
C ILE A 30 18.50 -6.70 -15.89
N ASP A 31 19.63 -6.20 -15.37
CA ASP A 31 19.68 -5.50 -14.11
C ASP A 31 19.50 -4.01 -14.35
N LEU A 32 18.35 -3.47 -13.90
CA LEU A 32 17.92 -2.09 -14.12
C LEU A 32 18.48 -1.18 -13.02
N ALA A 33 19.45 -0.34 -13.36
CA ALA A 33 20.03 0.66 -12.48
C ALA A 33 19.70 2.09 -12.91
N ASP A 34 20.16 3.10 -12.16
CA ASP A 34 19.78 4.50 -12.41
C ASP A 34 20.43 5.10 -13.63
N ALA A 35 21.71 4.82 -13.88
CA ALA A 35 22.50 5.42 -14.95
C ALA A 35 22.79 4.44 -16.10
N LYS A 36 23.14 3.21 -15.77
CA LYS A 36 23.54 2.16 -16.72
C LYS A 36 22.89 0.86 -16.31
N GLN A 37 22.60 0.00 -17.27
CA GLN A 37 22.06 -1.33 -17.06
C GLN A 37 22.94 -2.37 -17.73
N MET A 38 23.14 -3.49 -17.06
CA MET A 38 23.78 -4.65 -17.62
C MET A 38 22.75 -5.53 -18.31
N VAL A 39 23.01 -5.89 -19.55
CA VAL A 39 22.18 -6.80 -20.36
C VAL A 39 22.98 -8.04 -20.65
N VAL A 40 22.45 -9.19 -20.29
CA VAL A 40 23.05 -10.51 -20.53
C VAL A 40 22.09 -11.33 -21.38
N VAL A 41 22.59 -11.92 -22.44
CA VAL A 41 21.89 -12.95 -23.21
C VAL A 41 22.46 -14.29 -22.80
N ALA A 42 21.62 -15.21 -22.33
CA ALA A 42 22.03 -16.55 -21.87
C ALA A 42 21.14 -17.64 -22.45
N ASP A 43 21.63 -18.86 -22.46
CA ASP A 43 20.84 -20.06 -22.73
C ASP A 43 20.14 -20.61 -21.48
N HIS A 44 19.41 -21.70 -21.61
CA HIS A 44 18.70 -22.34 -20.50
C HIS A 44 19.61 -23.07 -19.49
N ASP A 45 20.86 -23.33 -19.86
CA ASP A 45 21.90 -23.90 -18.99
C ASP A 45 22.72 -22.83 -18.28
N SER A 46 22.30 -21.55 -18.43
CA SER A 46 22.93 -20.36 -17.83
C SER A 46 24.29 -19.98 -18.45
N LYS A 47 24.61 -20.51 -19.65
CA LYS A 47 25.78 -20.08 -20.39
C LYS A 47 25.56 -18.70 -20.99
N VAL A 48 26.43 -17.77 -20.70
CA VAL A 48 26.38 -16.41 -21.25
C VAL A 48 26.78 -16.44 -22.72
N LEU A 49 25.87 -16.04 -23.60
CA LEU A 49 26.05 -15.98 -25.06
C LEU A 49 26.60 -14.61 -25.49
N ALA A 50 26.11 -13.55 -24.83
CA ALA A 50 26.57 -12.18 -25.05
C ALA A 50 26.26 -11.31 -23.84
N ARG A 51 27.02 -10.21 -23.68
CA ARG A 51 26.77 -9.21 -22.63
C ARG A 51 27.15 -7.82 -23.11
N LYS A 52 26.42 -6.79 -22.66
CA LYS A 52 26.71 -5.39 -22.97
C LYS A 52 26.05 -4.47 -21.96
N THR A 53 26.71 -3.35 -21.68
CA THR A 53 26.15 -2.27 -20.86
C THR A 53 25.49 -1.21 -21.72
N PHE A 54 24.28 -0.76 -21.34
CA PHE A 54 23.54 0.32 -21.98
C PHE A 54 23.26 1.44 -20.98
N ARG A 55 22.95 2.65 -21.47
CA ARG A 55 22.40 3.71 -20.62
C ARG A 55 20.94 3.39 -20.23
N CYS A 56 20.49 3.89 -19.10
CA CYS A 56 19.14 3.59 -18.60
C CYS A 56 18.10 4.64 -19.05
N ARG A 57 18.00 4.87 -20.36
CA ARG A 57 16.97 5.71 -21.00
C ARG A 57 16.04 4.84 -21.82
N ALA A 58 14.78 5.28 -22.02
CA ALA A 58 13.78 4.48 -22.72
C ALA A 58 14.26 4.01 -24.12
N TRP A 59 14.85 4.88 -24.93
CA TRP A 59 15.37 4.52 -26.27
C TRP A 59 16.60 3.60 -26.20
N ASP A 60 17.46 3.76 -25.18
CA ASP A 60 18.61 2.87 -24.99
C ASP A 60 18.15 1.47 -24.52
N LEU A 61 17.05 1.37 -23.77
CA LEU A 61 16.40 0.10 -23.44
C LEU A 61 15.85 -0.60 -24.69
N GLY A 62 15.23 0.15 -25.60
CA GLY A 62 14.80 -0.37 -26.90
C GLY A 62 15.98 -0.91 -27.71
N ALA A 63 17.04 -0.14 -27.86
CA ALA A 63 18.26 -0.56 -28.54
C ALA A 63 18.92 -1.78 -27.87
N ALA A 64 18.81 -1.91 -26.55
CA ALA A 64 19.30 -3.07 -25.80
C ALA A 64 18.52 -4.35 -26.15
N LEU A 65 17.19 -4.24 -26.31
CA LEU A 65 16.35 -5.37 -26.73
C LEU A 65 16.64 -5.80 -28.16
N ASP A 66 16.78 -4.83 -29.08
CA ASP A 66 17.13 -5.08 -30.48
C ASP A 66 18.49 -5.77 -30.59
N TRP A 67 19.50 -5.24 -29.89
CA TRP A 67 20.83 -5.85 -29.80
C TRP A 67 20.76 -7.30 -29.24
N ALA A 68 19.97 -7.55 -28.21
CA ALA A 68 19.86 -8.87 -27.60
C ALA A 68 19.21 -9.88 -28.57
N ALA A 69 18.19 -9.45 -29.31
CA ALA A 69 17.55 -10.28 -30.33
C ALA A 69 18.52 -10.64 -31.48
N GLU A 70 19.29 -9.68 -31.96
CA GLU A 70 20.33 -9.92 -32.99
C GLU A 70 21.37 -10.92 -32.50
N ARG A 71 21.85 -10.78 -31.22
CA ARG A 71 22.83 -11.73 -30.67
C ARG A 71 22.27 -13.14 -30.48
N ALA A 72 21.00 -13.24 -30.09
CA ALA A 72 20.32 -14.53 -29.99
C ALA A 72 20.14 -15.18 -31.35
N ALA A 73 19.64 -14.47 -32.35
CA ALA A 73 19.48 -14.94 -33.72
C ALA A 73 20.79 -15.42 -34.33
N ALA A 74 21.89 -14.67 -34.17
CA ALA A 74 23.23 -15.03 -34.63
C ALA A 74 23.78 -16.34 -34.00
N LYS A 75 23.17 -16.81 -32.90
CA LYS A 75 23.46 -18.06 -32.21
C LYS A 75 22.43 -19.17 -32.49
N GLY A 76 21.47 -18.93 -33.40
CA GLY A 76 20.47 -19.90 -33.82
C GLY A 76 19.23 -20.01 -32.93
N TRP A 77 18.99 -19.03 -32.02
CA TRP A 77 17.78 -18.98 -31.20
C TRP A 77 16.61 -18.40 -32.00
N ALA A 78 15.41 -18.94 -31.78
CA ALA A 78 14.19 -18.52 -32.47
C ALA A 78 13.68 -17.13 -32.03
N GLY A 79 14.06 -16.70 -30.82
CA GLY A 79 13.67 -15.42 -30.25
C GLY A 79 14.32 -15.20 -28.89
N VAL A 80 13.80 -14.22 -28.16
CA VAL A 80 14.26 -13.90 -26.81
C VAL A 80 13.09 -13.80 -25.85
N THR A 81 13.32 -14.17 -24.58
CA THR A 81 12.44 -13.85 -23.45
C THR A 81 13.15 -12.86 -22.56
N VAL A 82 12.53 -11.71 -22.33
CA VAL A 82 13.09 -10.62 -21.54
C VAL A 82 12.73 -10.78 -20.08
N ALA A 83 13.70 -10.63 -19.20
CA ALA A 83 13.52 -10.73 -17.75
C ALA A 83 14.26 -9.62 -17.01
N CYS A 84 13.65 -9.06 -15.96
CA CYS A 84 14.31 -8.10 -15.08
C CYS A 84 13.82 -8.25 -13.63
N GLU A 85 14.54 -7.59 -12.71
CA GLU A 85 14.06 -7.37 -11.37
C GLU A 85 13.19 -6.10 -11.34
N PRO A 86 11.92 -6.13 -10.85
CA PRO A 86 11.01 -4.98 -10.90
C PRO A 86 11.26 -3.99 -9.76
N THR A 87 12.44 -3.39 -9.76
CA THR A 87 12.81 -2.30 -8.87
C THR A 87 12.47 -0.94 -9.49
N GLY A 88 11.94 -0.02 -8.69
CA GLY A 88 11.54 1.30 -9.17
C GLY A 88 10.43 1.26 -10.23
N HIS A 89 10.56 2.02 -11.31
CA HIS A 89 9.55 2.19 -12.37
C HIS A 89 10.00 1.75 -13.77
N ARG A 90 11.31 1.61 -13.99
CA ARG A 90 11.91 1.34 -15.31
C ARG A 90 11.49 0.01 -15.92
N TRP A 91 11.19 -0.99 -15.08
CA TRP A 91 10.69 -2.28 -15.55
C TRP A 91 9.38 -2.18 -16.35
N ARG A 92 8.54 -1.13 -16.06
CA ARG A 92 7.32 -0.89 -16.84
C ARG A 92 7.63 -0.40 -18.24
N VAL A 93 8.61 0.51 -18.36
CA VAL A 93 9.11 0.96 -19.67
C VAL A 93 9.70 -0.21 -20.46
N LEU A 94 10.53 -1.03 -19.80
CA LEU A 94 11.09 -2.23 -20.42
C LEU A 94 10.01 -3.22 -20.88
N GLY A 95 8.98 -3.46 -20.04
CA GLY A 95 7.85 -4.33 -20.37
C GLY A 95 7.04 -3.83 -21.56
N GLN A 96 6.80 -2.52 -21.67
CA GLN A 96 6.14 -1.92 -22.81
C GLN A 96 7.00 -2.08 -24.10
N LEU A 97 8.28 -1.74 -24.03
CA LEU A 97 9.19 -1.88 -25.17
C LEU A 97 9.35 -3.34 -25.64
N ALA A 98 9.29 -4.29 -24.70
CA ALA A 98 9.27 -5.71 -25.02
C ALA A 98 7.96 -6.12 -25.74
N ALA A 99 6.82 -5.62 -25.26
CA ALA A 99 5.50 -5.86 -25.88
C ALA A 99 5.43 -5.29 -27.30
N GLU A 100 5.93 -4.08 -27.53
CA GLU A 100 6.02 -3.45 -28.85
C GLU A 100 6.84 -4.28 -29.86
N ARG A 101 7.76 -5.09 -29.35
CA ARG A 101 8.62 -6.02 -30.13
C ARG A 101 8.12 -7.46 -30.13
N SER A 102 6.93 -7.72 -29.60
CA SER A 102 6.38 -9.06 -29.43
C SER A 102 7.28 -10.02 -28.67
N MET A 103 8.12 -9.49 -27.76
CA MET A 103 9.01 -10.28 -26.92
C MET A 103 8.30 -10.65 -25.62
N PRO A 104 8.24 -11.93 -25.21
CA PRO A 104 7.76 -12.32 -23.89
C PRO A 104 8.52 -11.61 -22.78
N PHE A 105 7.79 -11.11 -21.78
CA PHE A 105 8.35 -10.37 -20.66
C PHE A 105 7.94 -10.98 -19.32
N VAL A 106 8.91 -11.22 -18.44
CA VAL A 106 8.70 -11.75 -17.09
C VAL A 106 9.54 -10.98 -16.06
N CYS A 107 9.15 -11.07 -14.80
CA CYS A 107 9.88 -10.45 -13.69
C CYS A 107 10.38 -11.50 -12.70
N VAL A 108 11.55 -11.28 -12.12
CA VAL A 108 12.12 -12.05 -11.03
C VAL A 108 11.97 -11.28 -9.74
N GLN A 109 11.51 -11.92 -8.66
CA GLN A 109 11.34 -11.27 -7.36
C GLN A 109 12.69 -10.88 -6.75
N PRO A 110 12.89 -9.65 -6.26
CA PRO A 110 14.13 -9.18 -5.65
C PRO A 110 14.66 -10.09 -4.53
N MET A 111 13.76 -10.71 -3.79
CA MET A 111 14.11 -11.66 -2.75
C MET A 111 14.75 -12.94 -3.29
N LEU A 112 14.33 -13.38 -4.49
CA LEU A 112 14.90 -14.58 -5.11
C LEU A 112 16.32 -14.34 -5.63
N THR A 113 16.59 -13.19 -6.23
CA THR A 113 17.94 -12.79 -6.65
C THR A 113 18.86 -12.67 -5.45
N SER A 114 18.39 -12.02 -4.36
CA SER A 114 19.15 -11.91 -3.10
C SER A 114 19.47 -13.29 -2.49
N TRP A 115 18.52 -14.22 -2.48
CA TRP A 115 18.74 -15.57 -1.96
C TRP A 115 19.67 -16.40 -2.86
N ALA A 116 19.48 -16.34 -4.17
CA ALA A 116 20.33 -17.04 -5.13
C ALA A 116 21.78 -16.57 -4.99
N ARG A 117 22.02 -15.25 -4.90
CA ARG A 117 23.36 -14.69 -4.69
C ARG A 117 24.02 -15.24 -3.42
N ARG A 118 23.27 -15.27 -2.30
CA ARG A 118 23.80 -15.80 -1.03
C ARG A 118 24.08 -17.30 -1.04
N SER A 119 23.34 -18.06 -1.84
CA SER A 119 23.53 -19.51 -1.93
C SER A 119 24.63 -19.93 -2.90
N GLU A 120 24.97 -19.09 -3.88
CA GLU A 120 25.99 -19.37 -4.89
C GLU A 120 27.37 -18.81 -4.54
N ASP A 121 27.38 -17.68 -3.85
CA ASP A 121 28.61 -16.98 -3.50
C ASP A 121 28.57 -16.59 -2.01
N LEU A 122 29.28 -17.33 -1.19
CA LEU A 122 29.38 -17.09 0.27
C LEU A 122 30.02 -15.73 0.59
N THR A 123 30.66 -15.07 -0.38
CA THR A 123 31.27 -13.74 -0.21
C THR A 123 30.27 -12.61 -0.30
N SER A 124 29.04 -12.87 -0.81
CA SER A 124 28.00 -11.88 -1.05
C SER A 124 28.38 -10.75 -2.02
N ASP A 125 29.34 -10.98 -2.90
CA ASP A 125 29.79 -10.05 -3.93
C ASP A 125 28.62 -9.63 -4.84
N LYS A 126 28.40 -8.34 -4.96
CA LYS A 126 27.37 -7.76 -5.81
C LYS A 126 27.97 -6.99 -6.98
N THR A 127 27.72 -7.46 -8.19
CA THR A 127 27.99 -6.70 -9.43
C THR A 127 26.76 -6.75 -10.32
N ASP A 128 26.54 -5.72 -11.13
CA ASP A 128 25.40 -5.63 -12.06
C ASP A 128 25.43 -6.82 -13.06
N GLU A 129 26.61 -7.30 -13.41
CA GLU A 129 26.76 -8.48 -14.28
C GLU A 129 26.28 -9.77 -13.60
N LYS A 130 26.70 -10.02 -12.35
CA LYS A 130 26.23 -11.19 -11.57
C LYS A 130 24.72 -11.15 -11.40
N ASP A 131 24.14 -9.99 -11.15
CA ASP A 131 22.70 -9.82 -10.98
C ASP A 131 21.94 -10.08 -12.29
N ALA A 132 22.41 -9.59 -13.43
CA ALA A 132 21.82 -9.88 -14.73
C ALA A 132 21.88 -11.38 -15.10
N VAL A 133 23.00 -12.07 -14.80
CA VAL A 133 23.13 -13.52 -14.97
C VAL A 133 22.17 -14.27 -14.06
N LEU A 134 22.05 -13.87 -12.78
CA LEU A 134 21.12 -14.50 -11.84
C LEU A 134 19.66 -14.34 -12.27
N ILE A 135 19.29 -13.17 -12.82
CA ILE A 135 17.95 -12.92 -13.38
C ILE A 135 17.69 -13.89 -14.54
N ALA A 136 18.64 -14.03 -15.48
CA ALA A 136 18.51 -14.97 -16.59
C ALA A 136 18.37 -16.43 -16.11
N ARG A 137 19.21 -16.86 -15.17
CA ARG A 137 19.19 -18.20 -14.58
C ARG A 137 17.88 -18.53 -13.86
N LEU A 138 17.42 -17.65 -13.00
CA LEU A 138 16.15 -17.83 -12.28
C LEU A 138 14.97 -17.90 -13.27
N THR A 139 15.06 -17.17 -14.38
CA THR A 139 14.07 -17.22 -15.46
C THR A 139 14.10 -18.56 -16.18
N ALA A 140 15.27 -19.10 -16.53
CA ALA A 140 15.43 -20.44 -17.10
C ALA A 140 14.78 -21.52 -16.21
N GLN A 141 14.95 -21.41 -14.90
CA GLN A 141 14.35 -22.27 -13.88
C GLN A 141 12.86 -22.03 -13.64
N LEU A 142 12.20 -21.14 -14.38
CA LEU A 142 10.80 -20.71 -14.20
C LEU A 142 10.52 -20.15 -12.79
N ARG A 143 11.54 -19.62 -12.14
CA ARG A 143 11.44 -18.90 -10.86
C ARG A 143 11.16 -17.41 -11.07
N CYS A 144 10.26 -17.13 -11.98
CA CYS A 144 9.81 -15.81 -12.39
C CYS A 144 8.29 -15.71 -12.30
N TYR A 145 7.73 -14.56 -12.63
CA TYR A 145 6.30 -14.34 -12.72
C TYR A 145 5.99 -13.35 -13.84
N VAL A 146 4.75 -13.40 -14.33
CA VAL A 146 4.24 -12.44 -15.30
C VAL A 146 3.79 -11.20 -14.53
N PRO A 147 4.34 -10.00 -14.82
CA PRO A 147 3.83 -8.78 -14.21
C PRO A 147 2.40 -8.52 -14.66
N GLU A 148 1.64 -7.87 -13.79
CA GLU A 148 0.26 -7.52 -14.08
C GLU A 148 0.20 -6.46 -15.18
N PRO A 149 -0.55 -6.68 -16.26
CA PRO A 149 -0.92 -5.61 -17.17
C PRO A 149 -1.82 -4.62 -16.40
N VAL A 150 -1.48 -3.35 -16.48
CA VAL A 150 -2.25 -2.27 -15.84
C VAL A 150 -2.82 -1.42 -16.94
N ASP A 151 -4.16 -1.37 -17.02
CA ASP A 151 -4.84 -0.42 -17.88
C ASP A 151 -4.79 1.00 -17.31
N GLU A 152 -5.28 1.96 -18.04
CA GLU A 152 -5.22 3.38 -17.68
C GLU A 152 -5.97 3.66 -16.37
N THR A 153 -7.17 3.11 -16.19
CA THR A 153 -8.03 3.37 -15.03
C THR A 153 -7.45 2.79 -13.74
N TRP A 154 -6.99 1.53 -13.78
CA TRP A 154 -6.30 0.91 -12.64
C TRP A 154 -4.95 1.58 -12.37
N GLY A 155 -4.25 2.02 -13.41
CA GLY A 155 -3.02 2.81 -13.30
C GLY A 155 -3.26 4.12 -12.57
N ARG A 156 -4.31 4.86 -12.96
CA ARG A 156 -4.74 6.10 -12.30
C ARG A 156 -5.07 5.87 -10.82
N LEU A 157 -5.86 4.84 -10.49
CA LEU A 157 -6.18 4.51 -9.11
C LEU A 157 -4.92 4.23 -8.28
N ARG A 158 -3.96 3.50 -8.83
CA ARG A 158 -2.69 3.18 -8.16
C ARG A 158 -1.87 4.43 -7.85
N HIS A 159 -1.78 5.38 -8.78
CA HIS A 159 -1.05 6.63 -8.55
C HIS A 159 -1.76 7.53 -7.53
N LEU A 160 -3.09 7.60 -7.56
CA LEU A 160 -3.88 8.32 -6.56
C LEU A 160 -3.72 7.69 -5.16
N GLY A 161 -3.75 6.36 -5.06
CA GLY A 161 -3.50 5.65 -3.80
C GLY A 161 -2.11 5.93 -3.22
N ALA A 162 -1.07 5.94 -4.05
CA ALA A 162 0.28 6.30 -3.64
C ALA A 162 0.36 7.76 -3.16
N ARG A 163 -0.31 8.69 -3.86
CA ARG A 163 -0.39 10.11 -3.45
C ARG A 163 -1.13 10.25 -2.12
N ARG A 164 -2.24 9.54 -1.95
CA ARG A 164 -2.98 9.50 -0.69
C ARG A 164 -2.11 9.07 0.49
N GLU A 165 -1.37 7.98 0.34
CA GLU A 165 -0.50 7.48 1.43
C GLU A 165 0.62 8.48 1.76
N GLN A 166 1.20 9.11 0.75
CA GLN A 166 2.19 10.17 0.96
C GLN A 166 1.61 11.34 1.78
N LEU A 167 0.42 11.84 1.43
CA LEU A 167 -0.24 12.93 2.16
C LEU A 167 -0.56 12.55 3.61
N VAL A 168 -0.99 11.31 3.85
CA VAL A 168 -1.24 10.81 5.21
C VAL A 168 0.07 10.78 6.03
N ILE A 169 1.18 10.35 5.43
CA ILE A 169 2.50 10.34 6.09
C ILE A 169 2.97 11.78 6.41
N GLU A 170 2.83 12.70 5.45
CA GLU A 170 3.14 14.12 5.64
C GLU A 170 2.35 14.68 6.82
N MET A 171 1.03 14.53 6.82
CA MET A 171 0.16 15.02 7.90
C MET A 171 0.52 14.42 9.27
N VAL A 172 0.87 13.15 9.34
CA VAL A 172 1.30 12.54 10.60
C VAL A 172 2.64 13.13 11.07
N SER A 173 3.59 13.34 10.17
CA SER A 173 4.89 13.97 10.48
C SER A 173 4.72 15.38 11.03
N GLU A 174 3.88 16.19 10.37
CA GLU A 174 3.59 17.58 10.80
C GLU A 174 2.95 17.62 12.18
N VAL A 175 1.98 16.75 12.46
CA VAL A 175 1.36 16.62 13.78
C VAL A 175 2.37 16.24 14.85
N GLN A 176 3.28 15.29 14.59
CA GLN A 176 4.30 14.90 15.57
C GLN A 176 5.29 16.04 15.84
N GLN A 177 5.69 16.78 14.81
CA GLN A 177 6.57 17.94 14.97
C GLN A 177 5.88 19.07 15.76
N MET A 178 4.61 19.42 15.43
CA MET A 178 3.84 20.41 16.18
C MET A 178 3.69 20.01 17.64
N ARG A 179 3.40 18.73 17.91
CA ARG A 179 3.29 18.20 19.27
C ARG A 179 4.59 18.41 20.03
N ALA A 180 5.73 17.98 19.51
CA ALA A 180 7.03 18.08 20.15
C ALA A 180 7.41 19.54 20.46
N LEU A 181 7.14 20.46 19.52
CA LEU A 181 7.37 21.90 19.74
C LEU A 181 6.50 22.46 20.86
N LEU A 182 5.19 22.17 20.82
CA LEU A 182 4.26 22.68 21.82
C LEU A 182 4.50 22.07 23.21
N GLU A 183 4.85 20.80 23.32
CA GLU A 183 5.26 20.17 24.58
C GLU A 183 6.46 20.89 25.21
N CYS A 184 7.40 21.35 24.39
CA CYS A 184 8.58 22.08 24.85
C CYS A 184 8.25 23.51 25.30
N VAL A 185 7.50 24.28 24.50
CA VAL A 185 7.40 25.74 24.71
C VAL A 185 6.05 26.22 25.26
N TRP A 186 4.97 25.43 25.10
CA TRP A 186 3.63 25.81 25.52
C TRP A 186 2.71 24.59 25.70
N PRO A 187 2.98 23.72 26.68
CA PRO A 187 2.23 22.47 26.90
C PRO A 187 0.74 22.73 27.21
N ALA A 188 0.39 23.84 27.87
CA ALA A 188 -0.98 24.20 28.17
C ALA A 188 -1.89 24.31 26.92
N ALA A 189 -1.32 24.57 25.74
CA ALA A 189 -2.07 24.55 24.48
C ALA A 189 -2.56 23.13 24.13
N LEU A 190 -1.76 22.10 24.41
CA LEU A 190 -2.13 20.71 24.16
C LEU A 190 -3.19 20.22 25.16
N ASP A 191 -3.09 20.64 26.42
CA ASP A 191 -4.01 20.26 27.50
C ASP A 191 -5.41 20.89 27.34
N SER A 192 -5.53 21.91 26.50
CA SER A 192 -6.82 22.58 26.22
C SER A 192 -7.87 21.70 25.56
N ALA A 193 -7.44 20.53 24.97
CA ALA A 193 -8.35 19.59 24.34
C ALA A 193 -7.86 18.14 24.53
N ARG A 194 -8.79 17.20 24.77
CA ARG A 194 -8.44 15.77 24.90
C ARG A 194 -7.71 15.22 23.65
N GLN A 195 -8.07 15.72 22.47
CA GLN A 195 -7.46 15.34 21.18
C GLN A 195 -7.27 16.61 20.34
N PRO A 196 -6.22 17.41 20.62
CA PRO A 196 -6.04 18.73 20.00
C PRO A 196 -6.05 18.66 18.47
N PHE A 197 -5.22 17.84 17.88
CA PHE A 197 -5.08 17.70 16.41
C PHE A 197 -6.30 17.08 15.69
N ARG A 198 -7.31 16.59 16.42
CA ARG A 198 -8.61 16.18 15.87
C ARG A 198 -9.69 17.22 16.07
N SER A 199 -9.43 18.28 16.83
CA SER A 199 -10.39 19.31 17.13
C SER A 199 -10.31 20.46 16.12
N ARG A 200 -11.36 20.63 15.30
CA ARG A 200 -11.48 21.81 14.41
C ARG A 200 -11.37 23.13 15.16
N THR A 201 -11.92 23.18 16.39
CA THR A 201 -11.83 24.37 17.24
C THR A 201 -10.41 24.67 17.65
N TRP A 202 -9.67 23.66 18.07
CA TRP A 202 -8.27 23.81 18.45
C TRP A 202 -7.41 24.23 17.26
N ALA A 203 -7.55 23.58 16.12
CA ALA A 203 -6.80 23.91 14.91
C ALA A 203 -7.08 25.36 14.44
N ALA A 204 -8.36 25.77 14.41
CA ALA A 204 -8.73 27.15 14.07
C ALA A 204 -8.19 28.18 15.06
N ALA A 205 -8.20 27.87 16.36
CA ALA A 205 -7.61 28.73 17.38
C ALA A 205 -6.09 28.86 17.24
N MET A 206 -5.39 27.76 16.95
CA MET A 206 -3.96 27.78 16.65
C MET A 206 -3.64 28.56 15.37
N THR A 207 -4.49 28.49 14.33
CA THR A 207 -4.38 29.36 13.15
C THR A 207 -4.45 30.83 13.51
N VAL A 208 -5.40 31.20 14.37
CA VAL A 208 -5.53 32.60 14.87
C VAL A 208 -4.29 33.02 15.67
N ILE A 209 -3.81 32.18 16.58
CA ILE A 209 -2.69 32.51 17.47
C ILE A 209 -1.37 32.55 16.70
N CYS A 210 -1.07 31.50 15.94
CA CYS A 210 0.25 31.31 15.32
C CYS A 210 0.38 32.03 13.96
N GLN A 211 -0.64 31.99 13.11
CA GLN A 211 -0.56 32.59 11.77
C GLN A 211 -1.00 34.06 11.76
N ARG A 212 -2.19 34.37 12.26
CA ARG A 212 -2.71 35.75 12.23
C ARG A 212 -1.97 36.68 13.20
N ASP A 213 -1.72 36.19 14.42
CA ASP A 213 -1.12 37.01 15.50
C ASP A 213 0.40 36.81 15.62
N GLY A 214 0.99 35.96 14.73
CA GLY A 214 2.44 35.72 14.66
C GLY A 214 3.03 34.98 15.84
N GLY A 215 2.20 34.18 16.58
CA GLY A 215 2.65 33.46 17.77
C GLY A 215 2.82 34.36 19.01
N ASP A 216 2.49 35.65 18.92
CA ASP A 216 2.49 36.56 20.08
C ASP A 216 1.27 36.32 20.98
N LEU A 217 1.46 35.50 22.02
CA LEU A 217 0.40 35.15 22.97
C LEU A 217 -0.15 36.39 23.69
N ALA A 218 0.69 37.39 24.02
CA ALA A 218 0.29 38.62 24.66
C ALA A 218 -0.59 39.47 23.74
N ARG A 219 -0.27 39.53 22.43
CA ARG A 219 -1.11 40.19 21.44
C ARG A 219 -2.49 39.53 21.36
N THR A 220 -2.53 38.19 21.25
CA THR A 220 -3.80 37.45 21.24
C THR A 220 -4.60 37.70 22.55
N ARG A 221 -3.93 37.72 23.69
CA ARG A 221 -4.56 37.99 24.99
C ARG A 221 -5.19 39.38 25.06
N ARG A 222 -4.51 40.41 24.53
CA ARG A 222 -5.00 41.81 24.49
C ARG A 222 -6.28 41.99 23.66
N LEU A 223 -6.59 41.05 22.73
CA LEU A 223 -7.86 41.09 21.99
C LEU A 223 -9.06 40.90 22.89
N GLY A 224 -8.91 40.22 24.01
CA GLY A 224 -10.01 39.78 24.88
C GLY A 224 -10.72 38.54 24.36
N ALA A 225 -11.37 37.82 25.28
CA ALA A 225 -11.98 36.52 24.99
C ALA A 225 -13.06 36.59 23.88
N ALA A 226 -13.88 37.61 23.87
CA ALA A 226 -14.98 37.76 22.89
C ALA A 226 -14.44 37.93 21.46
N ARG A 227 -13.43 38.78 21.25
CA ARG A 227 -12.82 39.01 19.94
C ARG A 227 -12.00 37.78 19.48
N PHE A 228 -11.34 37.09 20.40
CA PHE A 228 -10.67 35.82 20.12
C PHE A 228 -11.68 34.77 19.65
N GLU A 229 -12.78 34.56 20.37
CA GLU A 229 -13.86 33.66 19.95
C GLU A 229 -14.40 34.00 18.57
N GLN A 230 -14.67 35.29 18.31
CA GLN A 230 -15.17 35.75 17.01
C GLN A 230 -14.17 35.42 15.87
N ALA A 231 -12.89 35.63 16.12
CA ALA A 231 -11.85 35.31 15.13
C ALA A 231 -11.77 33.80 14.82
N VAL A 232 -11.82 32.97 15.87
CA VAL A 232 -11.83 31.51 15.71
C VAL A 232 -13.10 31.03 15.00
N ARG A 233 -14.25 31.64 15.32
CA ARG A 233 -15.52 31.34 14.65
C ARG A 233 -15.44 31.62 13.15
N ARG A 234 -14.87 32.76 12.74
CA ARG A 234 -14.64 33.09 11.31
C ARG A 234 -13.74 32.05 10.63
N GLU A 235 -12.67 31.64 11.32
CA GLU A 235 -11.75 30.61 10.77
C GLU A 235 -12.43 29.25 10.60
N ILE A 236 -13.26 28.83 11.56
CA ILE A 236 -14.05 27.59 11.46
C ILE A 236 -15.03 27.67 10.29
N THR A 237 -15.75 28.80 10.14
CA THR A 237 -16.70 28.99 9.03
C THR A 237 -16.00 28.96 7.66
N ARG A 238 -14.84 29.63 7.57
CA ARG A 238 -14.01 29.61 6.35
C ARG A 238 -13.62 28.21 5.91
N ARG A 239 -13.50 27.26 6.86
CA ARG A 239 -13.17 25.85 6.63
C ARG A 239 -14.40 24.92 6.66
N GLY A 240 -15.59 25.42 6.40
CA GLY A 240 -16.82 24.63 6.30
C GLY A 240 -17.32 24.06 7.62
N GLY A 241 -16.88 24.60 8.75
CA GLY A 241 -17.40 24.24 10.08
C GLY A 241 -18.51 25.17 10.57
N CYS A 242 -19.28 24.73 11.58
CA CYS A 242 -20.43 25.51 12.07
C CYS A 242 -20.12 26.26 13.37
N LYS A 243 -19.87 25.55 14.46
CA LYS A 243 -19.74 26.15 15.82
C LYS A 243 -18.48 25.69 16.52
N PRO A 244 -17.71 26.62 17.18
CA PRO A 244 -16.59 26.23 18.00
C PRO A 244 -17.03 25.61 19.33
N SER A 245 -16.20 24.76 19.90
CA SER A 245 -16.34 24.33 21.29
C SER A 245 -15.90 25.43 22.24
N LEU A 246 -16.86 26.06 22.94
CA LEU A 246 -16.57 27.15 23.89
C LEU A 246 -15.64 26.70 25.02
N ARG A 247 -15.72 25.43 25.43
CA ARG A 247 -14.82 24.86 26.44
C ARG A 247 -13.36 24.93 25.97
N ILE A 248 -13.09 24.46 24.78
CA ILE A 248 -11.72 24.48 24.22
C ILE A 248 -11.23 25.90 24.05
N LEU A 249 -12.08 26.82 23.57
CA LEU A 249 -11.73 28.25 23.44
C LEU A 249 -11.35 28.88 24.75
N ARG A 250 -12.15 28.65 25.80
CA ARG A 250 -11.87 29.18 27.15
C ARG A 250 -10.56 28.64 27.69
N GLN A 251 -10.32 27.34 27.56
CA GLN A 251 -9.08 26.71 28.01
C GLN A 251 -7.86 27.26 27.26
N LEU A 252 -7.92 27.39 25.93
CA LEU A 252 -6.85 27.97 25.12
C LEU A 252 -6.62 29.45 25.48
N PHE A 253 -7.71 30.23 25.69
CA PHE A 253 -7.59 31.64 26.08
C PHE A 253 -6.95 31.81 27.48
N THR A 254 -7.23 30.89 28.39
CA THR A 254 -6.55 30.84 29.71
C THR A 254 -5.08 30.45 29.53
N ALA A 255 -4.80 29.48 28.69
CA ALA A 255 -3.42 29.02 28.41
C ALA A 255 -2.50 30.10 27.81
N LEU A 256 -3.06 31.20 27.24
CA LEU A 256 -2.26 32.32 26.71
C LEU A 256 -1.35 33.00 27.75
N THR A 257 -1.70 32.91 29.04
CA THR A 257 -0.91 33.46 30.13
C THR A 257 -0.13 32.44 30.93
N ASP A 258 -0.17 31.17 30.50
CA ASP A 258 0.55 30.07 31.15
C ASP A 258 2.08 30.25 30.96
N PRO A 259 2.86 30.33 32.05
CA PRO A 259 4.29 30.53 31.99
C PRO A 259 5.06 29.22 31.70
N THR A 260 4.40 28.09 31.74
CA THR A 260 5.04 26.76 31.61
C THR A 260 5.67 26.56 30.23
N GLY A 261 6.85 25.96 30.21
CA GLY A 261 7.63 25.69 29.00
C GLY A 261 8.83 26.62 28.83
N VAL A 262 9.63 26.38 27.80
CA VAL A 262 10.86 27.13 27.55
C VAL A 262 10.54 28.43 26.83
N THR A 263 10.38 29.51 27.63
CA THR A 263 9.92 30.82 27.14
C THR A 263 10.87 31.45 26.10
N ALA A 264 12.18 31.27 26.24
CA ALA A 264 13.17 31.81 25.31
C ALA A 264 13.04 31.23 23.89
N HIS A 265 12.58 29.97 23.75
CA HIS A 265 12.37 29.32 22.47
C HIS A 265 10.95 29.53 21.92
N ARG A 266 10.02 30.04 22.72
CA ARG A 266 8.60 30.12 22.38
C ARG A 266 8.30 30.87 21.08
N PRO A 267 8.86 32.09 20.83
CA PRO A 267 8.58 32.79 19.57
C PRO A 267 8.94 32.01 18.34
N GLY A 268 10.18 31.51 18.24
CA GLY A 268 10.62 30.73 17.06
C GLY A 268 9.91 29.38 16.92
N ALA A 269 9.57 28.71 18.04
CA ALA A 269 8.81 27.49 18.00
C ALA A 269 7.36 27.71 17.52
N LEU A 270 6.70 28.77 17.96
CA LEU A 270 5.33 29.10 17.51
C LEU A 270 5.30 29.58 16.05
N GLU A 271 6.35 30.28 15.58
CA GLU A 271 6.53 30.56 14.17
C GLU A 271 6.64 29.27 13.35
N ARG A 272 7.46 28.30 13.80
CA ARG A 272 7.54 26.99 13.15
C ARG A 272 6.23 26.22 13.20
N VAL A 273 5.49 26.28 14.31
CA VAL A 273 4.14 25.71 14.42
C VAL A 273 3.18 26.34 13.39
N ALA A 274 3.31 27.65 13.11
CA ALA A 274 2.51 28.31 12.09
C ALA A 274 2.75 27.70 10.68
N PHE A 275 4.00 27.45 10.29
CA PHE A 275 4.33 26.79 9.02
C PHE A 275 3.80 25.36 8.98
N LEU A 276 4.09 24.55 10.00
CA LEU A 276 3.60 23.16 10.08
C LEU A 276 2.08 23.07 10.05
N LEU A 277 1.38 24.01 10.67
CA LEU A 277 -0.09 24.07 10.66
C LEU A 277 -0.62 24.43 9.27
N GLN A 278 0.07 25.30 8.53
CA GLN A 278 -0.26 25.64 7.14
C GLN A 278 -0.06 24.43 6.22
N ASP A 279 1.08 23.76 6.34
CA ASP A 279 1.40 22.56 5.56
C ASP A 279 0.41 21.42 5.83
N TRP A 280 0.11 21.16 7.11
CA TRP A 280 -0.87 20.17 7.52
C TRP A 280 -2.27 20.46 6.95
N GLN A 281 -2.69 21.72 6.95
CA GLN A 281 -3.98 22.14 6.40
C GLN A 281 -4.01 21.95 4.87
N ALA A 282 -2.95 22.38 4.18
CA ALA A 282 -2.82 22.19 2.74
C ALA A 282 -2.77 20.70 2.36
N ALA A 283 -2.10 19.87 3.15
CA ALA A 283 -2.08 18.43 2.96
C ALA A 283 -3.48 17.81 3.16
N ALA A 284 -4.25 18.29 4.16
CA ALA A 284 -5.62 17.84 4.39
C ALA A 284 -6.55 18.15 3.21
N ASP A 285 -6.45 19.35 2.63
CA ASP A 285 -7.25 19.78 1.46
C ASP A 285 -6.88 18.92 0.22
N LYS A 286 -5.57 18.70 -0.02
CA LYS A 286 -5.09 17.81 -1.09
C LYS A 286 -5.52 16.35 -0.88
N LEU A 287 -5.57 15.91 0.38
CA LEU A 287 -6.03 14.55 0.71
C LEU A 287 -7.51 14.38 0.36
N ALA A 288 -8.35 15.35 0.72
CA ALA A 288 -9.78 15.32 0.40
C ALA A 288 -10.03 15.29 -1.12
N ASP A 289 -9.33 16.12 -1.91
CA ASP A 289 -9.38 16.10 -3.37
C ASP A 289 -8.91 14.75 -3.94
N THR A 290 -7.81 14.21 -3.41
CA THR A 290 -7.29 12.91 -3.84
C THR A 290 -8.28 11.78 -3.56
N GLU A 291 -8.93 11.79 -2.38
CA GLU A 291 -9.94 10.79 -1.99
C GLU A 291 -11.20 10.88 -2.87
N THR A 292 -11.64 12.09 -3.24
CA THR A 292 -12.71 12.28 -4.21
C THR A 292 -12.36 11.67 -5.57
N ARG A 293 -11.19 11.99 -6.12
CA ARG A 293 -10.72 11.40 -7.39
C ARG A 293 -10.58 9.88 -7.34
N MET A 294 -10.22 9.32 -6.19
CA MET A 294 -10.15 7.85 -6.02
C MET A 294 -11.55 7.23 -6.05
N THR A 295 -12.56 7.89 -5.48
CA THR A 295 -13.94 7.41 -5.55
C THR A 295 -14.52 7.56 -6.94
N ASP A 296 -14.23 8.63 -7.68
CA ASP A 296 -14.60 8.79 -9.09
C ASP A 296 -14.07 7.64 -9.96
N VAL A 297 -12.82 7.20 -9.71
CA VAL A 297 -12.25 6.04 -10.43
C VAL A 297 -12.98 4.74 -10.07
N LEU A 298 -13.43 4.58 -8.81
CA LEU A 298 -14.27 3.43 -8.46
C LEU A 298 -15.60 3.43 -9.21
N ASP A 299 -16.19 4.59 -9.41
CA ASP A 299 -17.44 4.75 -10.18
C ASP A 299 -17.20 4.45 -11.66
N GLU A 300 -16.11 4.92 -12.26
CA GLU A 300 -15.69 4.57 -13.62
C GLU A 300 -15.55 3.04 -13.79
N LEU A 301 -14.98 2.36 -12.79
CA LEU A 301 -14.84 0.90 -12.75
C LEU A 301 -16.16 0.17 -12.44
N LYS A 302 -17.24 0.89 -12.06
CA LYS A 302 -18.53 0.33 -11.60
C LYS A 302 -18.40 -0.58 -10.36
N LEU A 303 -17.48 -0.24 -9.48
CA LEU A 303 -17.16 -1.05 -8.29
C LEU A 303 -17.66 -0.43 -6.99
N THR A 304 -18.13 0.81 -6.98
CA THR A 304 -18.53 1.54 -5.77
C THR A 304 -19.65 0.83 -5.02
N GLU A 305 -20.75 0.50 -5.69
CA GLU A 305 -21.90 -0.18 -5.07
C GLU A 305 -21.52 -1.56 -4.54
N LEU A 306 -20.79 -2.34 -5.33
CA LEU A 306 -20.33 -3.67 -4.91
C LEU A 306 -19.42 -3.60 -3.68
N ALA A 307 -18.44 -2.70 -3.69
CA ALA A 307 -17.47 -2.59 -2.60
C ALA A 307 -18.11 -2.06 -1.31
N THR A 308 -18.99 -1.06 -1.43
CA THR A 308 -19.70 -0.45 -0.28
C THR A 308 -20.87 -1.30 0.22
N SER A 309 -21.30 -2.32 -0.53
CA SER A 309 -22.25 -3.31 -0.03
C SER A 309 -21.71 -4.06 1.22
N ILE A 310 -20.40 -4.11 1.41
CA ILE A 310 -19.77 -4.63 2.63
C ILE A 310 -19.96 -3.62 3.78
N PRO A 311 -20.79 -3.89 4.79
CA PRO A 311 -21.08 -2.92 5.85
C PRO A 311 -19.80 -2.46 6.56
N GLY A 312 -19.63 -1.14 6.68
CA GLY A 312 -18.47 -0.50 7.31
C GLY A 312 -17.22 -0.37 6.43
N LEU A 313 -17.28 -0.75 5.16
CA LEU A 313 -16.25 -0.44 4.16
C LEU A 313 -16.72 0.78 3.34
N SER A 314 -16.08 1.93 3.56
CA SER A 314 -16.37 3.15 2.79
C SER A 314 -15.79 3.07 1.37
N ALA A 315 -16.31 3.88 0.45
CA ALA A 315 -15.77 4.00 -0.92
C ALA A 315 -14.27 4.33 -0.91
N VAL A 316 -13.83 5.29 -0.10
CA VAL A 316 -12.41 5.63 0.08
C VAL A 316 -11.61 4.44 0.62
N GLY A 317 -12.15 3.69 1.59
CA GLY A 317 -11.51 2.49 2.14
C GLY A 317 -11.34 1.41 1.07
N ALA A 318 -12.38 1.16 0.29
CA ALA A 318 -12.35 0.24 -0.84
C ALA A 318 -11.35 0.69 -1.92
N ALA A 319 -11.40 1.97 -2.33
CA ALA A 319 -10.47 2.55 -3.30
C ALA A 319 -9.01 2.41 -2.83
N THR A 320 -8.74 2.63 -1.54
CA THR A 320 -7.39 2.47 -0.96
C THR A 320 -6.91 1.01 -1.04
N ILE A 321 -7.76 0.04 -0.74
CA ILE A 321 -7.44 -1.39 -0.86
C ILE A 321 -7.20 -1.73 -2.34
N LEU A 322 -8.07 -1.28 -3.24
CA LEU A 322 -8.02 -1.60 -4.67
C LEU A 322 -6.84 -0.92 -5.37
N ALA A 323 -6.45 0.29 -4.97
CA ALA A 323 -5.22 0.94 -5.44
C ALA A 323 -3.98 0.08 -5.21
N GLU A 324 -3.95 -0.66 -4.10
CA GLU A 324 -2.85 -1.57 -3.75
C GLU A 324 -3.02 -2.98 -4.31
N THR A 325 -4.27 -3.41 -4.48
CA THR A 325 -4.61 -4.73 -5.04
C THR A 325 -4.43 -4.75 -6.56
N GLY A 326 -4.80 -3.67 -7.26
CA GLY A 326 -5.12 -3.70 -8.69
C GLY A 326 -6.43 -4.44 -8.93
N ASP A 327 -6.68 -4.90 -10.16
CA ASP A 327 -7.88 -5.67 -10.48
C ASP A 327 -7.94 -6.98 -9.68
N PRO A 328 -8.98 -7.19 -8.84
CA PRO A 328 -9.14 -8.44 -8.10
C PRO A 328 -9.33 -9.68 -8.97
N ASN A 329 -9.83 -9.53 -10.21
CA ASN A 329 -10.03 -10.65 -11.15
C ASN A 329 -8.73 -11.35 -11.55
N ARG A 330 -7.59 -10.70 -11.42
CA ARG A 330 -6.27 -11.32 -11.65
C ARG A 330 -5.91 -12.43 -10.63
N PHE A 331 -6.58 -12.46 -9.49
CA PHE A 331 -6.36 -13.49 -8.49
C PHE A 331 -7.34 -14.64 -8.69
N ALA A 332 -6.83 -15.80 -9.02
CA ALA A 332 -7.67 -17.00 -9.21
C ALA A 332 -8.51 -17.38 -7.96
N THR A 333 -8.12 -16.92 -6.78
CA THR A 333 -8.83 -17.17 -5.54
C THR A 333 -8.64 -16.02 -4.54
N ALA A 334 -9.61 -15.79 -3.70
CA ALA A 334 -9.50 -14.83 -2.59
C ALA A 334 -8.33 -15.16 -1.63
N ARG A 335 -7.94 -16.43 -1.52
CA ARG A 335 -6.77 -16.86 -0.75
C ARG A 335 -5.46 -16.33 -1.35
N ALA A 336 -5.39 -16.25 -2.68
CA ALA A 336 -4.22 -15.68 -3.37
C ALA A 336 -4.06 -14.18 -3.06
N LEU A 337 -5.16 -13.41 -3.02
CA LEU A 337 -5.17 -12.01 -2.62
C LEU A 337 -4.69 -11.84 -1.16
N VAL A 338 -5.20 -12.64 -0.23
CA VAL A 338 -4.77 -12.61 1.18
C VAL A 338 -3.28 -12.94 1.32
N LYS A 339 -2.77 -13.89 0.51
CA LYS A 339 -1.34 -14.19 0.45
C LYS A 339 -0.55 -13.02 -0.12
N HIS A 340 -1.05 -12.35 -1.15
CA HIS A 340 -0.44 -11.15 -1.74
C HIS A 340 -0.33 -9.99 -0.73
N ALA A 341 -1.29 -9.87 0.18
CA ALA A 341 -1.24 -8.91 1.30
C ALA A 341 -0.25 -9.33 2.43
N GLY A 342 0.26 -10.56 2.42
CA GLY A 342 1.08 -11.11 3.50
C GLY A 342 0.30 -11.46 4.77
N LEU A 343 -1.02 -11.64 4.65
CA LEU A 343 -1.94 -12.01 5.73
C LEU A 343 -2.23 -13.52 5.78
N ALA A 344 -1.58 -14.32 4.94
CA ALA A 344 -1.74 -15.76 4.98
C ALA A 344 -1.00 -16.36 6.18
N PRO A 345 -1.59 -17.33 6.89
CA PRO A 345 -0.89 -18.06 7.93
C PRO A 345 0.24 -18.89 7.34
N ARG A 346 1.36 -18.95 8.06
CA ARG A 346 2.50 -19.80 7.78
C ARG A 346 2.61 -20.85 8.87
N GLU A 347 2.46 -22.10 8.51
CA GLU A 347 2.69 -23.24 9.37
C GLU A 347 4.20 -23.53 9.49
N LYS A 348 4.62 -23.96 10.66
CA LYS A 348 5.98 -24.44 10.91
C LYS A 348 5.86 -25.85 11.48
N LEU A 349 5.90 -26.82 10.59
CA LEU A 349 5.80 -28.23 10.91
C LEU A 349 7.12 -28.92 10.49
N SER A 350 7.68 -29.74 11.36
CA SER A 350 8.86 -30.54 11.05
C SER A 350 8.82 -31.83 11.88
N GLY A 351 8.57 -32.94 11.22
CA GLY A 351 8.37 -34.23 11.92
C GLY A 351 7.25 -34.15 12.96
N THR A 352 7.55 -34.43 14.19
CA THR A 352 6.62 -34.32 15.33
C THR A 352 6.49 -32.91 15.89
N PHE A 353 7.35 -31.95 15.44
CA PHE A 353 7.31 -30.58 15.94
C PHE A 353 6.19 -29.78 15.30
N VAL A 354 5.29 -29.27 16.12
CA VAL A 354 4.20 -28.35 15.73
C VAL A 354 4.50 -26.97 16.30
N GLY A 355 5.03 -26.10 15.46
CA GLY A 355 5.36 -24.72 15.83
C GLY A 355 4.13 -23.79 15.77
N ARG A 356 4.22 -22.62 16.41
CA ARG A 356 3.16 -21.61 16.36
C ARG A 356 2.97 -21.09 14.94
N THR A 357 1.71 -21.10 14.49
CA THR A 357 1.31 -20.45 13.23
C THR A 357 1.48 -18.94 13.35
N LYS A 358 2.23 -18.35 12.42
CA LYS A 358 2.43 -16.90 12.29
C LYS A 358 1.98 -16.45 10.91
N LEU A 359 1.67 -15.16 10.77
CA LEU A 359 1.45 -14.59 9.43
C LEU A 359 2.76 -14.55 8.66
N THR A 360 2.68 -14.71 7.35
CA THR A 360 3.88 -14.65 6.49
C THR A 360 4.58 -13.30 6.58
N GLY A 361 3.84 -12.21 6.68
CA GLY A 361 4.36 -10.85 6.57
C GLY A 361 4.99 -10.54 5.21
N GLN A 362 5.18 -11.56 4.39
CA GLN A 362 5.75 -11.47 3.04
C GLN A 362 4.64 -11.17 2.04
N GLY A 363 4.57 -9.93 1.62
CA GLY A 363 3.54 -9.43 0.72
C GLY A 363 3.54 -7.90 0.71
N ARG A 364 2.49 -7.31 0.19
CA ARG A 364 2.38 -5.86 0.00
C ARG A 364 2.06 -5.16 1.31
N PRO A 365 3.00 -4.41 1.95
CA PRO A 365 2.74 -3.78 3.26
C PRO A 365 1.61 -2.76 3.22
N ALA A 366 1.55 -1.93 2.16
CA ALA A 366 0.51 -0.92 2.00
C ALA A 366 -0.89 -1.54 1.86
N LEU A 367 -1.04 -2.65 1.14
CA LEU A 367 -2.30 -3.40 1.06
C LEU A 367 -2.72 -3.94 2.44
N ARG A 368 -1.77 -4.49 3.19
CA ARG A 368 -2.04 -4.99 4.55
C ARG A 368 -2.48 -3.87 5.49
N LEU A 369 -1.85 -2.69 5.38
CA LEU A 369 -2.22 -1.51 6.16
C LEU A 369 -3.59 -0.97 5.77
N ALA A 370 -3.92 -0.91 4.47
CA ALA A 370 -5.23 -0.50 3.98
C ALA A 370 -6.34 -1.42 4.52
N ALA A 371 -6.15 -2.74 4.41
CA ALA A 371 -7.07 -3.73 4.96
C ALA A 371 -7.20 -3.63 6.49
N TRP A 372 -6.11 -3.36 7.21
CA TRP A 372 -6.13 -3.12 8.66
C TRP A 372 -6.93 -1.86 9.03
N ARG A 373 -6.75 -0.75 8.32
CA ARG A 373 -7.51 0.49 8.57
C ARG A 373 -9.02 0.28 8.38
N ALA A 374 -9.43 -0.55 7.42
CA ALA A 374 -10.83 -0.87 7.16
C ALA A 374 -11.51 -1.67 8.31
N VAL A 375 -10.73 -2.39 9.14
CA VAL A 375 -11.27 -3.16 10.28
C VAL A 375 -12.07 -2.29 11.25
N TRP A 376 -11.63 -1.06 11.50
CA TRP A 376 -12.26 -0.18 12.49
C TRP A 376 -13.69 0.24 12.13
N GLY A 377 -13.95 0.50 10.84
CA GLY A 377 -15.30 0.74 10.34
C GLY A 377 -16.12 -0.55 10.31
N ALA A 378 -15.55 -1.60 9.71
CA ALA A 378 -16.21 -2.87 9.53
C ALA A 378 -16.62 -3.53 10.85
N GLN A 379 -15.76 -3.52 11.88
CA GLN A 379 -16.07 -4.11 13.19
C GLN A 379 -17.23 -3.40 13.91
N ARG A 380 -17.45 -2.12 13.63
CA ARG A 380 -18.54 -1.33 14.25
C ARG A 380 -19.87 -1.49 13.53
N SER A 381 -19.85 -1.68 12.22
CA SER A 381 -21.03 -1.58 11.37
C SER A 381 -21.44 -2.93 10.76
N ASN A 382 -20.68 -4.01 11.01
CA ASN A 382 -20.92 -5.33 10.44
C ASN A 382 -20.99 -6.38 11.55
N ASP A 383 -22.18 -6.89 11.81
CA ASP A 383 -22.42 -7.85 12.88
C ASP A 383 -21.66 -9.18 12.69
N VAL A 384 -21.44 -9.60 11.42
CA VAL A 384 -20.66 -10.81 11.11
C VAL A 384 -19.21 -10.64 11.58
N TYR A 385 -18.62 -9.47 11.36
CA TYR A 385 -17.26 -9.18 11.82
C TYR A 385 -17.20 -8.96 13.33
N ALA A 386 -18.19 -8.31 13.91
CA ALA A 386 -18.31 -8.13 15.36
C ALA A 386 -18.42 -9.48 16.09
N ALA A 387 -19.30 -10.35 15.63
CA ALA A 387 -19.47 -11.71 16.18
C ALA A 387 -18.18 -12.54 16.01
N ARG A 388 -17.55 -12.47 14.82
CA ARG A 388 -16.28 -13.16 14.58
C ARG A 388 -15.17 -12.66 15.51
N TYR A 389 -15.05 -11.35 15.73
CA TYR A 389 -14.09 -10.78 16.67
C TYR A 389 -14.31 -11.29 18.08
N GLN A 390 -15.56 -11.26 18.56
CA GLN A 390 -15.92 -11.77 19.90
C GLN A 390 -15.59 -13.24 20.03
N HIS A 391 -15.96 -14.07 19.06
CA HIS A 391 -15.64 -15.50 19.05
C HIS A 391 -14.11 -15.71 19.16
N LEU A 392 -13.30 -15.05 18.34
CA LEU A 392 -11.85 -15.21 18.30
C LEU A 392 -11.16 -14.77 19.61
N THR A 393 -11.71 -13.75 20.27
CA THR A 393 -11.13 -13.17 21.50
C THR A 393 -11.66 -13.81 22.78
N LYS A 394 -12.81 -14.54 22.73
CA LYS A 394 -13.45 -15.12 23.93
C LYS A 394 -13.48 -16.66 23.95
N ARG A 395 -13.16 -17.32 22.80
CA ARG A 395 -13.16 -18.80 22.75
C ARG A 395 -12.19 -19.41 23.76
N GLU A 396 -12.49 -20.59 24.26
CA GLU A 396 -11.70 -21.28 25.29
C GLU A 396 -10.34 -21.75 24.75
N THR A 397 -10.32 -22.32 23.54
CA THR A 397 -9.10 -22.85 22.93
C THR A 397 -8.59 -21.90 21.84
N ASN A 398 -7.27 -21.75 21.74
CA ASN A 398 -6.60 -20.86 20.77
C ASN A 398 -7.11 -19.42 20.78
N LYS A 399 -7.40 -18.88 21.96
CA LYS A 399 -7.81 -17.49 22.16
C LYS A 399 -6.81 -16.53 21.53
N LEU A 400 -7.31 -15.59 20.72
CA LEU A 400 -6.49 -14.58 20.06
C LEU A 400 -6.47 -13.28 20.87
N THR A 401 -5.36 -12.55 20.78
CA THR A 401 -5.31 -11.15 21.24
C THR A 401 -6.18 -10.27 20.33
N ALA A 402 -6.56 -9.09 20.81
CA ALA A 402 -7.32 -8.10 20.03
C ALA A 402 -6.71 -7.84 18.64
N THR A 403 -5.41 -7.57 18.61
CA THR A 403 -4.66 -7.30 17.36
C THR A 403 -4.66 -8.51 16.42
N GLN A 404 -4.48 -9.71 16.94
CA GLN A 404 -4.54 -10.94 16.13
C GLN A 404 -5.95 -11.15 15.53
N ALA A 405 -7.00 -10.98 16.33
CA ALA A 405 -8.38 -11.10 15.87
C ALA A 405 -8.71 -10.05 14.78
N GLN A 406 -8.30 -8.81 14.99
CA GLN A 406 -8.44 -7.73 13.98
C GLN A 406 -7.70 -8.07 12.69
N THR A 407 -6.53 -8.69 12.76
CA THR A 407 -5.79 -9.13 11.58
C THR A 407 -6.53 -10.24 10.80
N VAL A 408 -7.23 -11.13 11.52
CA VAL A 408 -8.10 -12.14 10.87
C VAL A 408 -9.28 -11.46 10.15
N ILE A 409 -9.84 -10.38 10.73
CA ILE A 409 -10.91 -9.60 10.10
C ILE A 409 -10.38 -8.86 8.87
N ALA A 410 -9.18 -8.25 8.91
CA ALA A 410 -8.55 -7.64 7.75
C ALA A 410 -8.43 -8.63 6.58
N ALA A 411 -8.00 -9.86 6.86
CA ALA A 411 -7.96 -10.93 5.86
C ALA A 411 -9.37 -11.35 5.39
N ALA A 412 -10.40 -11.26 6.23
CA ALA A 412 -11.78 -11.54 5.84
C ALA A 412 -12.33 -10.44 4.91
N ILE A 413 -12.07 -9.17 5.20
CA ILE A 413 -12.43 -8.03 4.33
C ILE A 413 -11.86 -8.24 2.92
N LEU A 414 -10.57 -8.57 2.80
CA LEU A 414 -9.96 -8.85 1.49
C LEU A 414 -10.63 -10.00 0.75
N ARG A 415 -10.98 -11.09 1.47
CA ARG A 415 -11.68 -12.23 0.85
C ARG A 415 -13.07 -11.85 0.36
N GLN A 416 -13.80 -11.09 1.15
CA GLN A 416 -15.16 -10.67 0.81
C GLN A 416 -15.16 -9.63 -0.29
N LEU A 417 -14.25 -8.66 -0.27
CA LEU A 417 -14.07 -7.69 -1.36
C LEU A 417 -13.72 -8.40 -2.68
N HIS A 418 -12.80 -9.37 -2.66
CA HIS A 418 -12.54 -10.20 -3.83
C HIS A 418 -13.81 -10.90 -4.32
N ALA A 419 -14.57 -11.52 -3.41
CA ALA A 419 -15.76 -12.27 -3.79
C ALA A 419 -16.84 -11.37 -4.43
N VAL A 420 -17.18 -10.23 -3.83
CA VAL A 420 -18.21 -9.33 -4.36
C VAL A 420 -17.82 -8.77 -5.73
N ILE A 421 -16.54 -8.44 -5.95
CA ILE A 421 -16.06 -7.91 -7.22
C ILE A 421 -16.03 -9.00 -8.31
N THR A 422 -15.47 -10.19 -8.00
CA THR A 422 -15.31 -11.24 -9.01
C THR A 422 -16.62 -11.95 -9.35
N THR A 423 -17.62 -11.91 -8.48
CA THR A 423 -18.95 -12.48 -8.74
C THR A 423 -19.95 -11.44 -9.28
N GLY A 424 -19.67 -10.15 -9.13
CA GLY A 424 -20.61 -9.08 -9.43
C GLY A 424 -21.85 -9.06 -8.52
N GLN A 425 -21.78 -9.76 -7.36
CA GLN A 425 -22.91 -9.86 -6.43
C GLN A 425 -22.63 -9.03 -5.18
N PRO A 426 -23.61 -8.27 -4.67
CA PRO A 426 -23.49 -7.56 -3.41
C PRO A 426 -23.14 -8.49 -2.25
N TRP A 427 -22.60 -7.93 -1.19
CA TRP A 427 -22.27 -8.67 0.00
C TRP A 427 -23.51 -9.24 0.70
N ASP A 428 -23.43 -10.50 1.09
CA ASP A 428 -24.49 -11.23 1.77
C ASP A 428 -23.98 -11.80 3.10
N PRO A 429 -24.66 -11.54 4.25
CA PRO A 429 -24.24 -11.99 5.57
C PRO A 429 -24.26 -13.52 5.70
N HIS A 430 -25.16 -14.21 5.00
CA HIS A 430 -25.26 -15.66 5.04
C HIS A 430 -24.07 -16.30 4.33
N ILE A 431 -23.72 -15.79 3.13
CA ILE A 431 -22.53 -16.24 2.41
C ILE A 431 -21.24 -15.91 3.20
N ALA A 432 -21.19 -14.73 3.82
CA ALA A 432 -20.05 -14.30 4.62
C ALA A 432 -19.82 -15.22 5.85
N THR A 433 -20.88 -15.74 6.43
CA THR A 433 -20.85 -16.64 7.59
C THR A 433 -20.58 -18.09 7.19
N HIS A 434 -21.26 -18.59 6.18
CA HIS A 434 -21.28 -20.02 5.81
C HIS A 434 -20.42 -20.36 4.57
N GLY A 435 -19.87 -19.34 3.88
CA GLY A 435 -18.98 -19.53 2.73
C GLY A 435 -19.66 -20.23 1.53
N ALA A 436 -18.98 -21.22 0.95
CA ALA A 436 -19.51 -21.97 -0.19
C ALA A 436 -20.79 -22.76 0.11
N HIS A 437 -20.97 -23.20 1.35
CA HIS A 437 -22.19 -23.90 1.79
C HIS A 437 -23.38 -22.94 1.78
N GLY A 438 -23.22 -21.73 2.30
CA GLY A 438 -24.25 -20.69 2.26
C GLY A 438 -24.69 -20.34 0.83
N ARG A 439 -23.76 -20.26 -0.13
CA ARG A 439 -24.09 -20.06 -1.55
C ARG A 439 -24.97 -21.17 -2.12
N ARG A 440 -24.66 -22.44 -1.79
CA ARG A 440 -25.47 -23.58 -2.25
C ARG A 440 -26.88 -23.57 -1.65
N GLN A 441 -27.03 -23.18 -0.38
CA GLN A 441 -28.35 -23.09 0.26
C GLN A 441 -29.20 -21.98 -0.37
N LEU A 442 -28.63 -20.80 -0.67
CA LEU A 442 -29.35 -19.72 -1.34
C LEU A 442 -29.75 -20.10 -2.78
N ALA A 443 -28.88 -20.80 -3.52
CA ALA A 443 -29.19 -21.28 -4.87
C ALA A 443 -30.25 -22.38 -4.91
N LEU A 444 -30.47 -23.08 -3.82
CA LEU A 444 -31.56 -24.09 -3.68
C LEU A 444 -32.88 -23.49 -3.19
N ALA A 445 -32.82 -22.26 -2.64
CA ALA A 445 -34.01 -21.54 -2.15
C ALA A 445 -34.58 -20.51 -3.15
N ALA A 446 -33.80 -20.20 -4.21
CA ALA A 446 -34.20 -19.35 -5.36
C ALA A 446 -34.69 -20.21 -6.52
#